data_228a593ca1691d8ec55e5ab064df9d70
#
_entry.id   228a593ca1691d8ec55e5ab064df9d70
#
_cell.length_a   1.000
_cell.length_b   1.000
_cell.length_c   1.000
_cell.angle_alpha   90.00
_cell.angle_beta   90.00
_cell.angle_gamma   90.00
#
_symmetry.space_group_name_H-M   'P 1'
#
loop_
_entity.id
_entity.type
_entity.pdbx_description
1 polymer ?
#
loop_
_entity_poly.entity_id
_entity_poly.type
_entity_poly.pdbx_seq_one_letter_code
_entity_poly.pdbx_strand_id
1 'polypeptide(L)'
;MHTFAIVVHATSAIAAFIIGIVFIFQSNTLRQLQLGRAIVVLLMLMEVFLVIAILSHVTSLPTITQIIFGGLVILGGYMIWRAVQAVTVLTKQQQENQLKVIDHVGFVLISLFDGFAIVSALDLQAPGWLVAVIAVGAVGVGIFGINVRKKTLKMQTI
;
A
#
# COMPACT_ATOMS: atom_id res chain seq x y z
N MET A 1 1.85 -9.91 -23.15
CA MET A 1 2.35 -8.78 -22.35
C MET A 1 1.45 -8.47 -21.14
N HIS A 2 0.13 -8.45 -21.29
CA HIS A 2 -0.83 -8.15 -20.20
C HIS A 2 -0.66 -9.06 -18.97
N THR A 3 -0.68 -10.40 -19.14
CA THR A 3 -0.54 -11.34 -18.02
C THR A 3 0.79 -11.14 -17.27
N PHE A 4 1.88 -10.91 -17.98
CA PHE A 4 3.18 -10.62 -17.37
C PHE A 4 3.12 -9.34 -16.51
N ALA A 5 2.51 -8.28 -17.03
CA ALA A 5 2.36 -7.03 -16.29
C ALA A 5 1.54 -7.22 -15.01
N ILE A 6 0.44 -7.97 -15.06
CA ILE A 6 -0.36 -8.29 -13.87
C ILE A 6 0.44 -9.09 -12.84
N VAL A 7 1.19 -10.09 -13.28
CA VAL A 7 2.02 -10.92 -12.37
C VAL A 7 3.08 -10.06 -11.67
N VAL A 8 3.79 -9.20 -12.42
CA VAL A 8 4.80 -8.31 -11.81
C VAL A 8 4.15 -7.30 -10.87
N HIS A 9 3.00 -6.71 -11.24
CA HIS A 9 2.23 -5.82 -10.36
C HIS A 9 1.87 -6.53 -9.05
N ALA A 10 1.23 -7.69 -9.12
CA ALA A 10 0.76 -8.42 -7.95
C ALA A 10 1.91 -8.90 -7.04
N THR A 11 2.97 -9.46 -7.62
CA THR A 11 4.14 -9.90 -6.84
C THR A 11 4.86 -8.74 -6.17
N SER A 12 4.98 -7.59 -6.83
CA SER A 12 5.56 -6.38 -6.25
C SER A 12 4.69 -5.84 -5.11
N ALA A 13 3.36 -5.85 -5.25
CA ALA A 13 2.43 -5.44 -4.20
C ALA A 13 2.55 -6.35 -2.96
N ILE A 14 2.57 -7.67 -3.14
CA ILE A 14 2.73 -8.65 -2.06
C ILE A 14 4.08 -8.46 -1.36
N ALA A 15 5.17 -8.30 -2.12
CA ALA A 15 6.49 -8.06 -1.56
C ALA A 15 6.55 -6.75 -0.76
N ALA A 16 5.97 -5.66 -1.30
CA ALA A 16 5.87 -4.37 -0.60
C ALA A 16 5.07 -4.49 0.70
N PHE A 17 3.98 -5.27 0.70
CA PHE A 17 3.15 -5.51 1.88
C PHE A 17 3.92 -6.26 2.97
N ILE A 18 4.60 -7.36 2.63
CA ILE A 18 5.40 -8.16 3.58
C ILE A 18 6.52 -7.30 4.17
N ILE A 19 7.28 -6.58 3.32
CA ILE A 19 8.36 -5.70 3.77
C ILE A 19 7.81 -4.58 4.64
N GLY A 20 6.64 -4.03 4.33
CA GLY A 20 5.98 -3.00 5.12
C GLY A 20 5.57 -3.48 6.51
N ILE A 21 5.10 -4.73 6.65
CA ILE A 21 4.85 -5.34 7.96
C ILE A 21 6.16 -5.43 8.75
N VAL A 22 7.22 -5.98 8.16
CA VAL A 22 8.54 -6.07 8.82
C VAL A 22 9.05 -4.70 9.23
N PHE A 23 8.87 -3.68 8.38
CA PHE A 23 9.25 -2.30 8.65
C PHE A 23 8.61 -1.74 9.93
N ILE A 24 7.30 -1.95 10.13
CA ILE A 24 6.57 -1.42 11.30
C ILE A 24 7.11 -2.00 12.62
N PHE A 25 7.59 -3.25 12.61
CA PHE A 25 8.13 -3.91 13.80
C PHE A 25 9.63 -3.73 13.98
N GLN A 26 10.33 -3.13 12.99
CA GLN A 26 11.77 -2.93 13.05
C GLN A 26 12.10 -1.73 13.96
N SER A 27 13.02 -1.93 14.91
CA SER A 27 13.50 -0.88 15.83
C SER A 27 14.81 -0.20 15.36
N ASN A 28 15.57 -0.87 14.49
CA ASN A 28 16.83 -0.33 13.98
C ASN A 28 16.57 0.65 12.82
N THR A 29 16.93 1.92 13.01
CA THR A 29 16.68 3.01 12.05
C THR A 29 17.36 2.79 10.69
N LEU A 30 18.59 2.23 10.66
CA LEU A 30 19.27 1.96 9.39
C LEU A 30 18.55 0.89 8.59
N ARG A 31 18.08 -0.18 9.25
CA ARG A 31 17.28 -1.21 8.60
C ARG A 31 15.92 -0.69 8.17
N GLN A 32 15.27 0.14 8.99
CA GLN A 32 14.04 0.83 8.58
C GLN A 32 14.24 1.66 7.32
N LEU A 33 15.34 2.39 7.22
CA LEU A 33 15.64 3.18 6.03
C LEU A 33 15.83 2.32 4.77
N GLN A 34 16.52 1.18 4.90
CA GLN A 34 16.69 0.22 3.79
C GLN A 34 15.35 -0.39 3.37
N LEU A 35 14.54 -0.84 4.34
CA LEU A 35 13.21 -1.39 4.07
C LEU A 35 12.27 -0.35 3.46
N GLY A 36 12.31 0.90 3.96
CA GLY A 36 11.52 2.00 3.41
C GLY A 36 11.87 2.29 1.94
N ARG A 37 13.15 2.30 1.59
CA ARG A 37 13.60 2.44 0.19
C ARG A 37 13.15 1.27 -0.67
N ALA A 38 13.21 0.04 -0.16
CA ALA A 38 12.72 -1.14 -0.87
C ALA A 38 11.21 -1.05 -1.13
N ILE A 39 10.42 -0.58 -0.14
CA ILE A 39 8.97 -0.34 -0.33
C ILE A 39 8.74 0.66 -1.47
N VAL A 40 9.46 1.80 -1.49
CA VAL A 40 9.32 2.80 -2.56
C VAL A 40 9.60 2.20 -3.93
N VAL A 41 10.69 1.44 -4.09
CA VAL A 41 11.04 0.79 -5.36
C VAL A 41 9.97 -0.21 -5.79
N LEU A 42 9.48 -1.03 -4.87
CA LEU A 42 8.44 -2.02 -5.16
C LEU A 42 7.11 -1.37 -5.54
N LEU A 43 6.72 -0.27 -4.87
CA LEU A 43 5.52 0.48 -5.23
C LEU A 43 5.66 1.14 -6.60
N MET A 44 6.83 1.69 -6.95
CA MET A 44 7.07 2.23 -8.29
C MET A 44 6.96 1.13 -9.35
N LEU A 45 7.55 -0.04 -9.10
CA LEU A 45 7.47 -1.18 -9.99
C LEU A 45 6.01 -1.64 -10.15
N MET A 46 5.29 -1.80 -9.04
CA MET A 46 3.88 -2.14 -9.01
C MET A 46 3.06 -1.19 -9.88
N GLU A 47 3.26 0.12 -9.71
CA GLU A 47 2.51 1.17 -10.40
C GLU A 47 2.80 1.20 -11.90
N VAL A 48 4.07 1.13 -12.30
CA VAL A 48 4.45 1.08 -13.72
C VAL A 48 3.78 -0.11 -14.42
N PHE A 49 3.81 -1.29 -13.81
CA PHE A 49 3.19 -2.48 -14.39
C PHE A 49 1.66 -2.45 -14.35
N LEU A 50 1.05 -1.76 -13.39
CA LEU A 50 -0.39 -1.46 -13.40
C LEU A 50 -0.75 -0.62 -14.62
N VAL A 51 -0.04 0.48 -14.84
CA VAL A 51 -0.27 1.37 -15.99
C VAL A 51 -0.09 0.62 -17.32
N ILE A 52 0.97 -0.20 -17.47
CA ILE A 52 1.19 -1.04 -18.65
C ILE A 52 0.03 -2.03 -18.86
N ALA A 53 -0.45 -2.66 -17.79
CA ALA A 53 -1.58 -3.59 -17.87
C ALA A 53 -2.87 -2.89 -18.34
N ILE A 54 -3.16 -1.71 -17.80
CA ILE A 54 -4.34 -0.91 -18.18
C ILE A 54 -4.23 -0.49 -19.64
N LEU A 55 -3.12 0.15 -20.05
CA LEU A 55 -2.94 0.66 -21.39
C LEU A 55 -3.00 -0.43 -22.48
N SER A 56 -2.59 -1.66 -22.14
CA SER A 56 -2.64 -2.78 -23.09
C SER A 56 -4.07 -3.24 -23.43
N HIS A 57 -5.10 -2.83 -22.66
CA HIS A 57 -6.50 -3.25 -22.85
C HIS A 57 -7.52 -2.11 -22.73
N VAL A 58 -7.08 -0.85 -22.61
CA VAL A 58 -7.95 0.29 -22.30
C VAL A 58 -9.14 0.43 -23.27
N THR A 59 -8.93 0.15 -24.56
CA THR A 59 -9.97 0.27 -25.59
C THR A 59 -11.05 -0.79 -25.50
N SER A 60 -10.79 -1.91 -24.87
CA SER A 60 -11.74 -3.02 -24.70
C SER A 60 -12.50 -2.97 -23.38
N LEU A 61 -12.13 -2.08 -22.45
CA LEU A 61 -12.73 -1.99 -21.13
C LEU A 61 -13.98 -1.10 -21.13
N PRO A 62 -15.05 -1.48 -20.39
CA PRO A 62 -16.18 -0.58 -20.14
C PRO A 62 -15.73 0.72 -19.47
N THR A 63 -16.42 1.82 -19.76
CA THR A 63 -16.07 3.16 -19.22
C THR A 63 -15.97 3.18 -17.71
N ILE A 64 -16.85 2.48 -17.00
CA ILE A 64 -16.83 2.40 -15.53
C ILE A 64 -15.52 1.77 -15.03
N THR A 65 -15.03 0.72 -15.70
CA THR A 65 -13.79 0.02 -15.36
C THR A 65 -12.58 0.92 -15.62
N GLN A 66 -12.60 1.72 -16.68
CA GLN A 66 -11.54 2.71 -16.95
C GLN A 66 -11.45 3.76 -15.84
N ILE A 67 -12.61 4.24 -15.34
CA ILE A 67 -12.68 5.20 -14.23
C ILE A 67 -12.09 4.58 -12.94
N ILE A 68 -12.47 3.34 -12.63
CA ILE A 68 -11.95 2.62 -11.46
C ILE A 68 -10.43 2.46 -11.55
N PHE A 69 -9.93 2.02 -12.69
CA PHE A 69 -8.48 1.85 -12.87
C PHE A 69 -7.72 3.18 -12.85
N GLY A 70 -8.30 4.26 -13.40
CA GLY A 70 -7.75 5.61 -13.25
C GLY A 70 -7.63 6.03 -11.78
N GLY A 71 -8.66 5.72 -10.97
CA GLY A 71 -8.63 5.93 -9.51
C GLY A 71 -7.52 5.14 -8.82
N LEU A 72 -7.29 3.87 -9.22
CA LEU A 72 -6.23 3.03 -8.67
C LEU A 72 -4.83 3.59 -9.00
N VAL A 73 -4.61 4.10 -10.21
CA VAL A 73 -3.35 4.77 -10.59
C VAL A 73 -3.11 6.01 -9.74
N ILE A 74 -4.14 6.83 -9.50
CA ILE A 74 -4.01 8.00 -8.62
C ILE A 74 -3.69 7.57 -7.19
N LEU A 75 -4.36 6.54 -6.67
CA LEU A 75 -4.10 5.98 -5.34
C LEU A 75 -2.67 5.43 -5.24
N GLY A 76 -2.19 4.69 -6.25
CA GLY A 76 -0.83 4.17 -6.32
C GLY A 76 0.23 5.27 -6.29
N GLY A 77 0.04 6.34 -7.06
CA GLY A 77 0.89 7.53 -7.00
C GLY A 77 0.91 8.18 -5.61
N TYR A 78 -0.25 8.27 -4.95
CA TYR A 78 -0.34 8.78 -3.58
C TYR A 78 0.36 7.86 -2.58
N MET A 79 0.27 6.54 -2.73
CA MET A 79 1.00 5.57 -1.90
C MET A 79 2.51 5.72 -2.03
N ILE A 80 3.03 5.90 -3.26
CA ILE A 80 4.44 6.17 -3.51
C ILE A 80 4.87 7.44 -2.80
N TRP A 81 4.10 8.53 -2.93
CA TRP A 81 4.38 9.79 -2.25
C TRP A 81 4.44 9.61 -0.73
N ARG A 82 3.49 8.89 -0.13
CA ARG A 82 3.48 8.57 1.31
C ARG A 82 4.70 7.75 1.73
N ALA A 83 5.10 6.75 0.94
CA ALA A 83 6.30 5.95 1.21
C ALA A 83 7.59 6.79 1.16
N VAL A 84 7.71 7.70 0.19
CA VAL A 84 8.82 8.65 0.09
C VAL A 84 8.85 9.58 1.31
N GLN A 85 7.69 10.07 1.77
CA GLN A 85 7.61 10.88 2.99
C GLN A 85 8.10 10.10 4.22
N ALA A 86 7.76 8.81 4.37
CA ALA A 86 8.26 7.98 5.45
C ALA A 86 9.80 7.90 5.45
N VAL A 87 10.41 7.67 4.28
CA VAL A 87 11.87 7.64 4.12
C VAL A 87 12.50 8.99 4.44
N THR A 88 11.89 10.08 3.99
CA THR A 88 12.38 11.45 4.23
C THR A 88 12.35 11.82 5.71
N VAL A 89 11.29 11.41 6.42
CA VAL A 89 11.14 11.64 7.86
C VAL A 89 12.20 10.85 8.65
N LEU A 90 12.48 9.60 8.25
CA LEU A 90 13.53 8.78 8.87
C LEU A 90 14.92 9.38 8.73
N THR A 91 15.22 9.99 7.59
CA THR A 91 16.56 10.61 7.36
C THR A 91 16.80 11.83 8.22
N LYS A 92 15.75 12.51 8.71
CA LYS A 92 15.85 13.71 9.57
C LYS A 92 16.11 13.42 11.05
N GLN A 93 16.28 12.16 11.46
CA GLN A 93 16.69 11.68 12.80
C GLN A 93 15.99 12.30 14.02
N GLN A 94 14.78 12.82 13.92
CA GLN A 94 14.04 13.35 15.05
C GLN A 94 13.16 12.25 15.67
N GLN A 95 13.32 12.02 16.97
CA GLN A 95 12.62 10.96 17.72
C GLN A 95 11.08 11.11 17.70
N GLU A 96 10.56 12.35 17.61
CA GLU A 96 9.12 12.63 17.41
C GLU A 96 8.57 12.15 16.06
N ASN A 97 9.43 11.78 15.13
CA ASN A 97 9.05 11.43 13.77
C ASN A 97 8.61 9.97 13.59
N GLN A 98 8.89 9.07 14.56
CA GLN A 98 8.52 7.66 14.39
C GLN A 98 7.01 7.44 14.24
N LEU A 99 6.18 8.21 14.94
CA LEU A 99 4.73 8.12 14.80
C LEU A 99 4.26 8.55 13.41
N LYS A 100 4.89 9.59 12.83
CA LYS A 100 4.60 10.04 11.46
C LYS A 100 5.02 8.99 10.42
N VAL A 101 6.19 8.37 10.62
CA VAL A 101 6.67 7.28 9.76
C VAL A 101 5.66 6.12 9.74
N ILE A 102 5.17 5.71 10.91
CA ILE A 102 4.15 4.66 11.01
C ILE A 102 2.84 5.07 10.34
N ASP A 103 2.42 6.34 10.42
CA ASP A 103 1.25 6.82 9.71
C ASP A 103 1.40 6.74 8.19
N HIS A 104 2.59 7.08 7.68
CA HIS A 104 2.86 7.00 6.25
C HIS A 104 2.89 5.55 5.75
N VAL A 105 3.66 4.68 6.39
CA VAL A 105 3.76 3.27 6.00
C VAL A 105 2.47 2.52 6.29
N GLY A 106 1.80 2.83 7.40
CA GLY A 106 0.51 2.26 7.74
C GLY A 106 -0.55 2.54 6.69
N PHE A 107 -0.62 3.77 6.16
CA PHE A 107 -1.49 4.08 5.03
C PHE A 107 -1.20 3.20 3.82
N VAL A 108 0.09 3.04 3.45
CA VAL A 108 0.49 2.17 2.33
C VAL A 108 0.04 0.73 2.54
N LEU A 109 0.26 0.18 3.75
CA LEU A 109 -0.15 -1.19 4.06
C LEU A 109 -1.67 -1.39 4.01
N ILE A 110 -2.44 -0.44 4.56
CA ILE A 110 -3.90 -0.49 4.51
C ILE A 110 -4.37 -0.47 3.05
N SER A 111 -3.82 0.43 2.23
CA SER A 111 -4.20 0.55 0.82
C SER A 111 -3.84 -0.70 0.00
N LEU A 112 -2.67 -1.31 0.24
CA LEU A 112 -2.28 -2.58 -0.41
C LEU A 112 -3.22 -3.72 -0.02
N PHE A 113 -3.52 -3.85 1.28
CA PHE A 113 -4.43 -4.88 1.77
C PHE A 113 -5.85 -4.69 1.23
N ASP A 114 -6.34 -3.47 1.22
CA ASP A 114 -7.66 -3.11 0.71
C ASP A 114 -7.77 -3.41 -0.79
N GLY A 115 -6.77 -3.00 -1.57
CA GLY A 115 -6.70 -3.31 -3.01
C GLY A 115 -6.71 -4.83 -3.27
N PHE A 116 -5.94 -5.60 -2.50
CA PHE A 116 -5.94 -7.05 -2.60
C PHE A 116 -7.31 -7.66 -2.23
N ALA A 117 -7.92 -7.18 -1.14
CA ALA A 117 -9.23 -7.66 -0.69
C ALA A 117 -10.33 -7.38 -1.71
N ILE A 118 -10.34 -6.18 -2.31
CA ILE A 118 -11.29 -5.79 -3.36
C ILE A 118 -11.13 -6.68 -4.60
N VAL A 119 -9.90 -6.84 -5.10
CA VAL A 119 -9.65 -7.66 -6.30
C VAL A 119 -10.05 -9.11 -6.04
N SER A 120 -9.68 -9.67 -4.89
CA SER A 120 -10.08 -11.03 -4.52
C SER A 120 -11.59 -11.20 -4.43
N ALA A 121 -12.30 -10.22 -3.88
CA ALA A 121 -13.76 -10.26 -3.81
C ALA A 121 -14.43 -10.18 -5.20
N LEU A 122 -13.86 -9.38 -6.11
CA LEU A 122 -14.34 -9.30 -7.50
C LEU A 122 -14.09 -10.59 -8.27
N ASP A 123 -12.93 -11.22 -8.10
CA ASP A 123 -12.61 -12.52 -8.74
C ASP A 123 -13.55 -13.64 -8.26
N LEU A 124 -13.99 -13.57 -7.01
CA LEU A 124 -15.01 -14.47 -6.44
C LEU A 124 -16.44 -14.10 -6.85
N GLN A 125 -16.62 -13.12 -7.74
CA GLN A 125 -17.94 -12.63 -8.19
C GLN A 125 -18.84 -12.15 -7.04
N ALA A 126 -18.23 -11.61 -5.98
CA ALA A 126 -18.97 -11.08 -4.84
C ALA A 126 -19.88 -9.92 -5.27
N PRO A 127 -21.11 -9.82 -4.74
CA PRO A 127 -22.00 -8.71 -5.05
C PRO A 127 -21.38 -7.38 -4.58
N GLY A 128 -21.61 -6.29 -5.32
CA GLY A 128 -20.93 -5.00 -5.11
C GLY A 128 -21.06 -4.44 -3.68
N TRP A 129 -22.20 -4.68 -3.00
CA TRP A 129 -22.37 -4.28 -1.61
C TRP A 129 -21.40 -5.02 -0.66
N LEU A 130 -21.11 -6.32 -0.94
CA LEU A 130 -20.17 -7.11 -0.14
C LEU A 130 -18.74 -6.63 -0.36
N VAL A 131 -18.38 -6.28 -1.61
CA VAL A 131 -17.08 -5.66 -1.92
C VAL A 131 -16.89 -4.37 -1.12
N ALA A 132 -17.93 -3.51 -1.07
CA ALA A 132 -17.88 -2.27 -0.28
C ALA A 132 -17.73 -2.53 1.23
N VAL A 133 -18.41 -3.53 1.78
CA VAL A 133 -18.27 -3.92 3.20
C VAL A 133 -16.87 -4.45 3.49
N ILE A 134 -16.29 -5.26 2.59
CA ILE A 134 -14.92 -5.78 2.72
C ILE A 134 -13.92 -4.62 2.71
N ALA A 135 -14.03 -3.67 1.77
CA ALA A 135 -13.16 -2.50 1.67
C ALA A 135 -13.20 -1.65 2.94
N VAL A 136 -14.40 -1.27 3.41
CA VAL A 136 -14.54 -0.48 4.64
C VAL A 136 -14.03 -1.25 5.87
N GLY A 137 -14.28 -2.55 5.94
CA GLY A 137 -13.79 -3.42 7.00
C GLY A 137 -12.27 -3.53 7.03
N ALA A 138 -11.64 -3.70 5.86
CA ALA A 138 -10.18 -3.77 5.71
C ALA A 138 -9.51 -2.49 6.20
N VAL A 139 -10.03 -1.33 5.78
CA VAL A 139 -9.55 -0.01 6.25
C VAL A 139 -9.71 0.12 7.76
N GLY A 140 -10.87 -0.25 8.32
CA GLY A 140 -11.15 -0.18 9.76
C GLY A 140 -10.16 -1.02 10.58
N VAL A 141 -9.93 -2.28 10.19
CA VAL A 141 -8.97 -3.19 10.84
C VAL A 141 -7.54 -2.63 10.73
N GLY A 142 -7.17 -2.10 9.57
CA GLY A 142 -5.86 -1.49 9.35
C GLY A 142 -5.62 -0.28 10.25
N ILE A 143 -6.58 0.65 10.34
CA ILE A 143 -6.50 1.83 11.23
C ILE A 143 -6.38 1.39 12.70
N PHE A 144 -7.17 0.40 13.12
CA PHE A 144 -7.10 -0.13 14.47
C PHE A 144 -5.70 -0.68 14.78
N GLY A 145 -5.13 -1.53 13.91
CA GLY A 145 -3.79 -2.10 14.07
C GLY A 145 -2.69 -1.05 14.19
N ILE A 146 -2.74 -0.01 13.33
CA ILE A 146 -1.80 1.12 13.37
C ILE A 146 -1.92 1.90 14.69
N ASN A 147 -3.13 2.18 15.15
CA ASN A 147 -3.36 2.90 16.40
C ASN A 147 -2.86 2.11 17.62
N VAL A 148 -3.06 0.79 17.65
CA VAL A 148 -2.51 -0.09 18.71
C VAL A 148 -0.98 0.02 18.71
N ARG A 149 -0.32 -0.08 17.55
CA ARG A 149 1.14 0.04 17.46
C ARG A 149 1.66 1.40 17.93
N LYS A 150 0.99 2.49 17.55
CA LYS A 150 1.33 3.86 17.98
C LYS A 150 1.22 4.01 19.50
N LYS A 151 0.18 3.42 20.12
CA LYS A 151 0.01 3.42 21.59
C LYS A 151 1.17 2.70 22.29
N THR A 152 1.57 1.53 21.79
CA THR A 152 2.70 0.77 22.33
C THR A 152 4.00 1.58 22.30
N LEU A 153 4.29 2.27 21.19
CA LEU A 153 5.49 3.09 21.07
C LEU A 153 5.48 4.28 22.03
N LYS A 154 4.35 4.94 22.21
CA LYS A 154 4.23 6.05 23.18
C LYS A 154 4.53 5.60 24.62
N MET A 155 4.13 4.37 25.00
CA MET A 155 4.40 3.83 26.33
C MET A 155 5.87 3.45 26.55
N GLN A 156 6.65 3.19 25.49
CA GLN A 156 8.07 2.88 25.57
C GLN A 156 8.97 4.13 25.67
N THR A 157 8.42 5.32 25.44
CA THR A 157 9.14 6.59 25.43
C THR A 157 8.99 7.38 26.74
N ILE A 158 8.18 6.88 27.69
CA ILE A 158 8.02 7.39 29.07
C ILE A 158 8.91 6.60 30.01
#